data_eee0c13a6f01361d13fb867655419c75
#
_entry.id   eee0c13a6f01361d13fb867655419c75
#
_cell.length_a   1.000
_cell.length_b   1.000
_cell.length_c   1.000
_cell.angle_alpha   90.00
_cell.angle_beta   90.00
_cell.angle_gamma   90.00
#
_symmetry.space_group_name_H-M   'P 1'
#
loop_
_entity.id
_entity.type
_entity.pdbx_description
1 polymer ?
#
loop_
_entity_poly.entity_id
_entity_poly.type
_entity_poly.pdbx_seq_one_letter_code
_entity_poly.pdbx_strand_id
1 'polypeptide(L)'
;MKSLFLSLPIIALSAGLASAEMRAQIGAPWNGKTVPAGQQCTLHGGKGKTPPFQVTGIPDGTVMLVVEYNDKSFRPLSTKGGHGTLGYPVKGSSGSYPAVPGLTAKLPGGVRVIKKARSTGDYASAGYLPPCSGGKGNQYQAEIKAINAKGKVLAKTKMDLGRY
;
A
#
# COMPACT_ATOMS: atom_id res chain seq x y z
N MET A 1 -58.75 26.67 -36.20
CA MET A 1 -57.29 26.65 -36.05
C MET A 1 -56.96 25.98 -34.75
N LYS A 2 -56.44 24.74 -34.78
CA LYS A 2 -56.03 23.97 -33.59
C LYS A 2 -54.49 24.01 -33.52
N SER A 3 -53.97 24.75 -32.55
CA SER A 3 -52.54 24.81 -32.29
C SER A 3 -52.10 23.55 -31.55
N LEU A 4 -51.16 22.75 -32.12
CA LEU A 4 -50.54 21.58 -31.55
C LEU A 4 -49.29 22.04 -30.84
N PHE A 5 -49.25 21.98 -29.48
CA PHE A 5 -48.04 22.21 -28.70
C PHE A 5 -47.23 20.89 -28.64
N LEU A 6 -46.10 20.91 -29.30
CA LEU A 6 -45.14 19.81 -29.26
C LEU A 6 -44.24 19.98 -28.02
N SER A 7 -44.46 19.18 -26.98
CA SER A 7 -43.59 19.16 -25.79
C SER A 7 -42.37 18.25 -26.06
N LEU A 8 -41.17 18.81 -26.15
CA LEU A 8 -39.91 18.05 -26.17
C LEU A 8 -39.53 17.63 -24.74
N PRO A 9 -39.22 16.34 -24.50
CA PRO A 9 -38.67 15.92 -23.21
C PRO A 9 -37.21 16.34 -23.11
N ILE A 10 -36.86 17.07 -22.05
CA ILE A 10 -35.49 17.39 -21.68
C ILE A 10 -34.90 16.14 -21.01
N ILE A 11 -34.01 15.42 -21.70
CA ILE A 11 -33.24 14.33 -21.15
C ILE A 11 -32.07 14.96 -20.37
N ALA A 12 -32.18 14.99 -19.03
CA ALA A 12 -31.09 15.37 -18.15
C ALA A 12 -30.03 14.27 -18.13
N LEU A 13 -28.89 14.49 -18.81
CA LEU A 13 -27.73 13.62 -18.77
C LEU A 13 -27.05 13.84 -17.41
N SER A 14 -27.30 12.98 -16.44
CA SER A 14 -26.53 12.95 -15.19
C SER A 14 -25.14 12.35 -15.46
N ALA A 15 -24.13 13.19 -15.67
CA ALA A 15 -22.74 12.78 -15.69
C ALA A 15 -22.36 12.36 -14.26
N GLY A 16 -22.43 11.06 -13.98
CA GLY A 16 -21.89 10.48 -12.77
C GLY A 16 -20.37 10.71 -12.75
N LEU A 17 -19.87 11.46 -11.76
CA LEU A 17 -18.43 11.58 -11.52
C LEU A 17 -17.90 10.19 -11.14
N ALA A 18 -17.31 9.50 -12.11
CA ALA A 18 -16.58 8.27 -11.84
C ALA A 18 -15.38 8.62 -10.92
N SER A 19 -15.45 8.19 -9.67
CA SER A 19 -14.29 8.28 -8.76
C SER A 19 -13.11 7.55 -9.39
N ALA A 20 -11.98 8.22 -9.55
CA ALA A 20 -10.77 7.60 -10.09
C ALA A 20 -10.38 6.40 -9.21
N GLU A 21 -10.08 5.26 -9.83
CA GLU A 21 -9.61 4.07 -9.13
C GLU A 21 -8.30 4.37 -8.39
N MET A 22 -8.21 3.94 -7.12
CA MET A 22 -6.98 4.09 -6.35
C MET A 22 -5.88 3.21 -6.92
N ARG A 23 -4.73 3.82 -7.27
CA ARG A 23 -3.56 3.15 -7.84
C ARG A 23 -2.32 3.47 -7.05
N ALA A 24 -1.41 2.49 -6.96
CA ALA A 24 -0.12 2.66 -6.33
C ALA A 24 1.01 2.34 -7.31
N GLN A 25 2.05 3.15 -7.26
CA GLN A 25 3.27 2.97 -8.05
C GLN A 25 4.47 2.92 -7.13
N ILE A 26 5.29 1.88 -7.28
CA ILE A 26 6.55 1.72 -6.53
C ILE A 26 7.59 2.73 -7.05
N GLY A 27 8.40 3.30 -6.13
CA GLY A 27 9.46 4.24 -6.46
C GLY A 27 10.85 3.61 -6.47
N ALA A 28 11.76 4.25 -7.20
CA ALA A 28 13.16 3.83 -7.26
C ALA A 28 13.80 3.76 -5.85
N PRO A 29 14.75 2.84 -5.64
CA PRO A 29 15.34 1.89 -6.59
C PRO A 29 14.51 0.61 -6.82
N TRP A 30 13.34 0.49 -6.23
CA TRP A 30 12.45 -0.64 -6.42
C TRP A 30 11.76 -0.57 -7.79
N ASN A 31 11.56 -1.71 -8.42
CA ASN A 31 10.95 -1.81 -9.75
C ASN A 31 9.78 -2.81 -9.84
N GLY A 32 9.39 -3.42 -8.71
CA GLY A 32 8.34 -4.44 -8.64
C GLY A 32 8.72 -5.83 -9.17
N LYS A 33 9.94 -6.01 -9.70
CA LYS A 33 10.42 -7.29 -10.27
C LYS A 33 11.44 -7.96 -9.38
N THR A 34 12.43 -7.20 -8.90
CA THR A 34 13.50 -7.70 -8.04
C THR A 34 13.68 -6.75 -6.88
N VAL A 35 13.88 -7.29 -5.67
CA VAL A 35 14.24 -6.52 -4.49
C VAL A 35 15.64 -5.94 -4.72
N PRO A 36 15.84 -4.62 -4.60
CA PRO A 36 17.13 -4.01 -4.82
C PRO A 36 18.18 -4.49 -3.82
N ALA A 37 19.42 -4.58 -4.24
CA ALA A 37 20.54 -4.95 -3.38
C ALA A 37 20.62 -4.04 -2.14
N GLY A 38 20.84 -4.63 -0.96
CA GLY A 38 20.88 -3.93 0.32
C GLY A 38 19.50 -3.66 0.94
N GLN A 39 18.38 -3.92 0.24
CA GLN A 39 17.03 -3.74 0.76
C GLN A 39 16.44 -4.99 1.43
N GLN A 40 17.19 -6.08 1.47
CA GLN A 40 16.86 -7.28 2.25
C GLN A 40 17.09 -7.04 3.76
N CYS A 41 16.67 -8.01 4.58
CA CYS A 41 16.86 -7.95 6.03
C CYS A 41 18.34 -8.07 6.45
N THR A 42 18.63 -7.72 7.70
CA THR A 42 19.99 -7.74 8.27
C THR A 42 20.60 -9.13 8.35
N LEU A 43 19.80 -10.18 8.51
CA LEU A 43 20.27 -11.57 8.49
C LEU A 43 20.94 -11.96 7.16
N HIS A 44 20.61 -11.25 6.09
CA HIS A 44 21.18 -11.46 4.75
C HIS A 44 21.96 -10.23 4.27
N GLY A 45 22.58 -9.49 5.20
CA GLY A 45 23.49 -8.38 4.90
C GLY A 45 22.84 -7.10 4.41
N GLY A 46 21.53 -6.97 4.48
CA GLY A 46 20.82 -5.75 4.11
C GLY A 46 20.56 -4.79 5.28
N LYS A 47 20.07 -3.62 4.96
CA LYS A 47 19.55 -2.62 5.90
C LYS A 47 18.18 -2.13 5.41
N GLY A 48 17.33 -3.09 5.01
CA GLY A 48 16.12 -2.85 4.25
C GLY A 48 15.20 -1.82 4.87
N LYS A 49 14.70 -0.96 3.98
CA LYS A 49 13.60 -0.03 4.24
C LYS A 49 12.37 -0.52 3.47
N THR A 50 11.20 0.02 3.79
CA THR A 50 10.06 -0.12 2.89
C THR A 50 10.39 0.50 1.54
N PRO A 51 9.80 0.05 0.42
CA PRO A 51 9.88 0.80 -0.82
C PRO A 51 9.25 2.20 -0.64
N PRO A 52 9.78 3.25 -1.27
CA PRO A 52 9.03 4.47 -1.48
C PRO A 52 7.93 4.19 -2.51
N PHE A 53 6.80 4.89 -2.41
CA PHE A 53 5.69 4.70 -3.35
C PHE A 53 4.85 5.97 -3.51
N GLN A 54 4.09 6.02 -4.59
CA GLN A 54 3.09 7.05 -4.85
C GLN A 54 1.71 6.40 -4.91
N VAL A 55 0.69 7.12 -4.47
CA VAL A 55 -0.72 6.71 -4.60
C VAL A 55 -1.51 7.85 -5.21
N THR A 56 -2.37 7.51 -6.18
CA THR A 56 -3.34 8.41 -6.81
C THR A 56 -4.74 7.85 -6.67
N GLY A 57 -5.76 8.69 -6.83
CA GLY A 57 -7.16 8.26 -6.69
C GLY A 57 -7.53 7.86 -5.26
N ILE A 58 -6.88 8.44 -4.25
CA ILE A 58 -7.24 8.22 -2.85
C ILE A 58 -8.64 8.80 -2.62
N PRO A 59 -9.62 7.99 -2.16
CA PRO A 59 -10.99 8.47 -1.93
C PRO A 59 -11.07 9.57 -0.88
N ASP A 60 -12.01 10.47 -1.05
CA ASP A 60 -12.34 11.48 -0.05
C ASP A 60 -12.72 10.84 1.29
N GLY A 61 -12.41 11.52 2.39
CA GLY A 61 -12.61 11.00 3.74
C GLY A 61 -11.57 9.97 4.20
N THR A 62 -10.54 9.65 3.37
CA THR A 62 -9.40 8.83 3.80
C THR A 62 -8.54 9.62 4.78
N VAL A 63 -8.25 9.03 5.95
CA VAL A 63 -7.35 9.60 6.95
C VAL A 63 -6.00 8.89 7.02
N MET A 64 -5.95 7.65 6.50
CA MET A 64 -4.73 6.84 6.55
C MET A 64 -4.69 5.82 5.40
N LEU A 65 -3.49 5.57 4.85
CA LEU A 65 -3.21 4.37 4.09
C LEU A 65 -2.64 3.31 5.04
N VAL A 66 -3.29 2.17 5.11
CA VAL A 66 -2.79 0.98 5.81
C VAL A 66 -2.14 0.07 4.79
N VAL A 67 -0.84 -0.16 4.94
CA VAL A 67 -0.01 -0.96 4.01
C VAL A 67 0.36 -2.27 4.69
N GLU A 68 -0.13 -3.37 4.15
CA GLU A 68 0.14 -4.74 4.59
C GLU A 68 1.24 -5.36 3.72
N TYR A 69 2.43 -5.55 4.27
CA TYR A 69 3.56 -6.19 3.57
C TYR A 69 3.51 -7.70 3.74
N ASN A 70 3.67 -8.45 2.66
CA ASN A 70 3.48 -9.90 2.64
C ASN A 70 4.56 -10.61 1.82
N ASP A 71 4.98 -11.80 2.26
CA ASP A 71 5.74 -12.78 1.47
C ASP A 71 4.76 -13.78 0.84
N LYS A 72 4.47 -13.64 -0.43
CA LYS A 72 3.48 -14.46 -1.14
C LYS A 72 3.90 -15.92 -1.30
N SER A 73 5.18 -16.21 -1.18
CA SER A 73 5.75 -17.57 -1.32
C SER A 73 5.84 -18.33 0.00
N PHE A 74 5.68 -17.65 1.14
CA PHE A 74 5.73 -18.30 2.46
C PHE A 74 4.38 -18.17 3.19
N ARG A 75 3.58 -19.25 3.17
CA ARG A 75 2.20 -19.28 3.67
C ARG A 75 1.98 -18.59 5.02
N PRO A 76 2.81 -18.76 6.08
CA PRO A 76 2.59 -18.10 7.36
C PRO A 76 2.64 -16.57 7.30
N LEU A 77 3.33 -15.99 6.32
CA LEU A 77 3.52 -14.53 6.16
C LEU A 77 2.86 -13.98 4.89
N SER A 78 2.03 -14.77 4.19
CA SER A 78 1.54 -14.44 2.84
C SER A 78 0.36 -13.48 2.79
N THR A 79 -0.25 -13.13 3.93
CA THR A 79 -1.45 -12.29 4.01
C THR A 79 -1.47 -11.43 5.26
N LYS A 80 -2.35 -10.41 5.30
CA LYS A 80 -2.67 -9.61 6.48
C LYS A 80 -1.44 -9.00 7.17
N GLY A 81 -0.46 -8.55 6.37
CA GLY A 81 0.76 -7.94 6.87
C GLY A 81 1.68 -8.92 7.59
N GLY A 82 1.93 -10.09 6.99
CA GLY A 82 2.88 -11.08 7.54
C GLY A 82 4.26 -10.52 7.81
N HIS A 83 4.71 -9.60 6.95
CA HIS A 83 5.94 -8.83 7.08
C HIS A 83 5.76 -7.47 7.79
N GLY A 84 4.63 -7.25 8.43
CA GLY A 84 4.27 -6.02 9.14
C GLY A 84 3.20 -5.21 8.41
N THR A 85 2.49 -4.39 9.19
CA THR A 85 1.47 -3.46 8.70
C THR A 85 1.80 -2.06 9.20
N LEU A 86 1.94 -1.11 8.27
CA LEU A 86 2.25 0.28 8.57
C LEU A 86 1.08 1.18 8.19
N GLY A 87 0.89 2.26 8.96
CA GLY A 87 -0.08 3.31 8.69
C GLY A 87 0.61 4.59 8.27
N TYR A 88 0.24 5.14 7.11
CA TYR A 88 0.76 6.37 6.55
C TYR A 88 -0.32 7.45 6.58
N PRO A 89 -0.06 8.65 7.14
CA PRO A 89 -1.04 9.73 7.14
C PRO A 89 -1.34 10.21 5.72
N VAL A 90 -2.58 10.56 5.45
CA VAL A 90 -3.04 11.03 4.14
C VAL A 90 -3.31 12.53 4.17
N LYS A 91 -2.90 13.22 3.10
CA LYS A 91 -3.19 14.64 2.85
C LYS A 91 -3.63 14.81 1.40
N GLY A 92 -4.93 14.61 1.12
CA GLY A 92 -5.51 14.80 -0.21
C GLY A 92 -5.68 13.52 -1.03
N SER A 93 -6.06 13.67 -2.30
CA SER A 93 -6.43 12.59 -3.22
C SER A 93 -5.23 11.88 -3.88
N SER A 94 -4.01 12.35 -3.63
CA SER A 94 -2.76 11.72 -4.06
C SER A 94 -1.63 12.02 -3.07
N GLY A 95 -0.59 11.20 -3.07
CA GLY A 95 0.56 11.42 -2.18
C GLY A 95 1.78 10.60 -2.55
N SER A 96 2.96 11.12 -2.15
CA SER A 96 4.25 10.42 -2.19
C SER A 96 4.65 10.03 -0.79
N TYR A 97 5.01 8.77 -0.60
CA TYR A 97 5.33 8.16 0.67
C TYR A 97 6.78 7.68 0.65
N PRO A 98 7.67 8.33 1.41
CA PRO A 98 9.09 7.97 1.43
C PRO A 98 9.30 6.61 2.09
N ALA A 99 10.43 5.98 1.77
CA ALA A 99 10.88 4.77 2.43
C ALA A 99 11.11 5.01 3.94
N VAL A 100 10.63 4.10 4.76
CA VAL A 100 10.85 4.12 6.22
C VAL A 100 11.68 2.92 6.66
N PRO A 101 12.44 3.02 7.76
CA PRO A 101 13.28 1.92 8.26
C PRO A 101 12.48 0.65 8.55
N GLY A 102 13.08 -0.50 8.25
CA GLY A 102 12.62 -1.80 8.75
C GLY A 102 13.10 -2.09 10.17
N LEU A 103 12.63 -3.20 10.74
CA LEU A 103 13.05 -3.78 12.02
C LEU A 103 12.84 -2.90 13.26
N THR A 104 12.20 -1.76 13.14
CA THR A 104 11.97 -0.79 14.23
C THR A 104 10.51 -0.37 14.31
N ALA A 105 10.06 -0.02 15.52
CA ALA A 105 8.76 0.61 15.74
C ALA A 105 8.81 2.14 15.68
N LYS A 106 10.01 2.76 15.72
CA LYS A 106 10.19 4.20 15.65
C LYS A 106 10.32 4.63 14.19
N LEU A 107 9.27 5.24 13.63
CA LEU A 107 9.18 5.60 12.22
C LEU A 107 9.04 7.13 12.07
N PRO A 108 9.65 7.72 11.02
CA PRO A 108 9.56 9.16 10.75
C PRO A 108 8.23 9.54 10.09
N GLY A 109 7.97 10.86 9.96
CA GLY A 109 6.91 11.41 9.11
C GLY A 109 5.48 11.07 9.53
N GLY A 110 5.24 10.75 10.79
CA GLY A 110 3.90 10.34 11.27
C GLY A 110 3.49 8.92 10.85
N VAL A 111 4.39 8.18 10.19
CA VAL A 111 4.17 6.76 9.91
C VAL A 111 4.21 5.98 11.23
N ARG A 112 3.33 5.00 11.37
CA ARG A 112 3.22 4.19 12.59
C ARG A 112 3.08 2.70 12.28
N VAL A 113 3.58 1.87 13.19
CA VAL A 113 3.35 0.43 13.14
C VAL A 113 1.93 0.14 13.62
N ILE A 114 1.09 -0.42 12.73
CA ILE A 114 -0.26 -0.91 13.07
C ILE A 114 -0.17 -2.33 13.63
N LYS A 115 0.65 -3.16 12.96
CA LYS A 115 0.98 -4.53 13.43
C LYS A 115 2.44 -4.82 13.08
N LYS A 116 3.19 -5.35 14.04
CA LYS A 116 4.52 -5.86 13.78
C LYS A 116 4.48 -7.10 12.86
N ALA A 117 5.59 -7.44 12.23
CA ALA A 117 5.71 -8.69 11.49
C ALA A 117 5.38 -9.90 12.38
N ARG A 118 4.79 -10.95 11.79
CA ARG A 118 4.44 -12.19 12.52
C ARG A 118 5.60 -13.17 12.66
N SER A 119 6.72 -12.89 12.01
CA SER A 119 7.96 -13.66 12.16
C SER A 119 8.49 -13.63 13.59
N THR A 120 9.19 -14.69 13.97
CA THR A 120 9.73 -14.95 15.33
C THR A 120 11.21 -15.33 15.26
N GLY A 121 11.85 -15.49 16.41
CA GLY A 121 13.25 -15.84 16.50
C GLY A 121 14.15 -14.79 15.86
N ASP A 122 15.15 -15.20 15.12
CA ASP A 122 16.09 -14.31 14.41
C ASP A 122 15.42 -13.42 13.36
N TYR A 123 14.23 -13.80 12.90
CA TYR A 123 13.42 -13.02 11.96
C TYR A 123 12.44 -12.06 12.65
N ALA A 124 12.45 -11.94 13.98
CA ALA A 124 11.55 -11.05 14.69
C ALA A 124 11.77 -9.59 14.27
N SER A 125 10.69 -8.83 14.13
CA SER A 125 10.73 -7.40 13.81
C SER A 125 9.72 -6.64 14.64
N ALA A 126 10.13 -5.50 15.19
CA ALA A 126 9.25 -4.59 15.91
C ALA A 126 8.29 -3.81 15.00
N GLY A 127 8.51 -3.85 13.69
CA GLY A 127 7.71 -3.19 12.66
C GLY A 127 7.68 -3.99 11.37
N TYR A 128 8.09 -3.35 10.29
CA TYR A 128 8.26 -3.98 8.98
C TYR A 128 9.48 -4.91 8.99
N LEU A 129 9.32 -6.16 8.55
CA LEU A 129 10.41 -7.06 8.22
C LEU A 129 10.74 -6.89 6.73
N PRO A 130 11.93 -6.43 6.35
CA PRO A 130 12.37 -6.44 4.96
C PRO A 130 12.37 -7.85 4.35
N PRO A 131 12.41 -8.01 3.01
CA PRO A 131 12.54 -9.31 2.36
C PRO A 131 13.67 -10.14 2.96
N CYS A 132 13.37 -11.37 3.40
CA CYS A 132 14.27 -12.13 4.25
C CYS A 132 14.32 -13.63 3.90
N SER A 133 14.15 -13.99 2.61
CA SER A 133 14.15 -15.38 2.14
C SER A 133 15.54 -15.96 1.88
N GLY A 134 16.60 -15.16 1.97
CA GLY A 134 17.97 -15.63 1.69
C GLY A 134 18.20 -15.94 0.22
N GLY A 135 17.60 -15.17 -0.68
CA GLY A 135 17.77 -15.36 -2.14
C GLY A 135 16.98 -16.54 -2.73
N LYS A 136 15.98 -17.07 -2.02
CA LYS A 136 15.15 -18.20 -2.50
C LYS A 136 14.16 -17.83 -3.61
N GLY A 137 14.13 -16.55 -4.03
CA GLY A 137 13.21 -16.08 -5.07
C GLY A 137 11.79 -15.86 -4.58
N ASN A 138 11.55 -15.73 -3.28
CA ASN A 138 10.23 -15.45 -2.73
C ASN A 138 9.67 -14.14 -3.30
N GLN A 139 8.38 -14.14 -3.61
CA GLN A 139 7.66 -12.96 -4.11
C GLN A 139 7.09 -12.13 -2.97
N TYR A 140 7.39 -10.84 -2.97
CA TYR A 140 6.89 -9.89 -1.99
C TYR A 140 5.87 -8.95 -2.60
N GLN A 141 4.83 -8.60 -1.82
CA GLN A 141 3.74 -7.73 -2.27
C GLN A 141 3.23 -6.88 -1.09
N ALA A 142 2.83 -5.66 -1.36
CA ALA A 142 2.07 -4.82 -0.45
C ALA A 142 0.60 -4.74 -0.89
N GLU A 143 -0.34 -4.87 0.06
CA GLU A 143 -1.74 -4.48 -0.12
C GLU A 143 -1.95 -3.15 0.61
N ILE A 144 -2.44 -2.14 -0.12
CA ILE A 144 -2.64 -0.78 0.37
C ILE A 144 -4.15 -0.54 0.49
N LYS A 145 -4.60 -0.12 1.67
CA LYS A 145 -5.99 0.15 2.00
C LYS A 145 -6.15 1.60 2.43
N ALA A 146 -7.02 2.34 1.76
CA ALA A 146 -7.46 3.65 2.20
C ALA A 146 -8.54 3.48 3.28
N ILE A 147 -8.31 4.02 4.48
CA ILE A 147 -9.28 3.91 5.58
C ILE A 147 -9.74 5.28 6.06
N ASN A 148 -11.02 5.38 6.44
CA ASN A 148 -11.58 6.58 7.04
C ASN A 148 -11.37 6.61 8.57
N ALA A 149 -11.80 7.70 9.22
CA ALA A 149 -11.67 7.89 10.68
C ALA A 149 -12.40 6.81 11.50
N LYS A 150 -13.40 6.12 10.93
CA LYS A 150 -14.13 5.01 11.56
C LYS A 150 -13.47 3.65 11.32
N GLY A 151 -12.31 3.60 10.64
CA GLY A 151 -11.60 2.36 10.31
C GLY A 151 -12.21 1.59 9.12
N LYS A 152 -13.21 2.14 8.42
CA LYS A 152 -13.80 1.52 7.23
C LYS A 152 -12.83 1.63 6.05
N VAL A 153 -12.63 0.54 5.31
CA VAL A 153 -11.88 0.53 4.04
C VAL A 153 -12.75 1.15 2.95
N LEU A 154 -12.25 2.22 2.36
CA LEU A 154 -12.89 2.95 1.26
C LEU A 154 -12.44 2.44 -0.11
N ALA A 155 -11.15 2.10 -0.24
CA ALA A 155 -10.55 1.53 -1.43
C ALA A 155 -9.33 0.68 -1.08
N LYS A 156 -8.92 -0.17 -2.01
CA LYS A 156 -7.70 -0.96 -1.88
C LYS A 156 -7.02 -1.14 -3.24
N THR A 157 -5.69 -1.25 -3.21
CA THR A 157 -4.86 -1.59 -4.36
C THR A 157 -3.69 -2.46 -3.92
N LYS A 158 -2.96 -3.03 -4.87
CA LYS A 158 -1.79 -3.86 -4.61
C LYS A 158 -0.58 -3.28 -5.31
N MET A 159 0.60 -3.58 -4.79
CA MET A 159 1.87 -3.16 -5.33
C MET A 159 2.87 -4.30 -5.17
N ASP A 160 3.40 -4.79 -6.30
CA ASP A 160 4.44 -5.81 -6.26
C ASP A 160 5.78 -5.17 -5.86
N LEU A 161 6.49 -5.86 -4.97
CA LEU A 161 7.78 -5.41 -4.45
C LEU A 161 8.95 -6.11 -5.14
N GLY A 162 8.67 -7.23 -5.78
CA GLY A 162 9.67 -8.04 -6.47
C GLY A 162 10.04 -9.31 -5.74
N ARG A 163 11.04 -10.01 -6.28
CA ARG A 163 11.56 -11.29 -5.76
C ARG A 163 12.91 -11.09 -5.08
N TYR A 164 13.14 -11.89 -4.05
CA TYR A 164 14.42 -11.99 -3.36
C TYR A 164 14.78 -13.43 -3.05
#